data_7fece30c1230e049c74f41d2dbcfd62c
#
_entry.id   7fece30c1230e049c74f41d2dbcfd62c
#
_cell.length_a   1.000
_cell.length_b   1.000
_cell.length_c   1.000
_cell.angle_alpha   90.00
_cell.angle_beta   90.00
_cell.angle_gamma   90.00
#
_symmetry.space_group_name_H-M   'P 1'
#
loop_
_entity.id
_entity.type
_entity.pdbx_description
1 polymer ?
#
loop_
_entity_poly.entity_id
_entity_poly.type
_entity_poly.pdbx_seq_one_letter_code
_entity_poly.pdbx_strand_id
1 'polypeptide(L)'
;MRKTRKEVSLAGILSATLLLNAAAACMWPLTTVYMHNQLHQTLALAGVALLGMSLCMILGNWLGGLLFDKWSPFMSGVVGTLCSFIPMLLLIFFHGWPIFGIMLLFIGLGDGIVMTVVNSFAANVTQISSRRVFNWLYIGMNLGVVMGTLMVGYLMDHGVQLVFIAASICYAALLIIFIADFRMDIVQETKHREKGPAKPAQLNLIWLIALLVFCMYLSYSLWESVISVHMTNLGISFEHYSLLWTLNGLLIVFGQPLANRIGTYFKMSSQIAVGSLIFILSFLLLVFAKSYAMFVITMIILTVGEMTGFPGIPAWIDSLAGDNDKGKFQGIYNMAISFGRAVGPLYGGLIIEYGNYQSLFWSVTAFMLLALAAVMVRNRLNLAKSNK
;
A
#
# COMPACT_ATOMS: atom_id res chain seq x y z
N MET A 1 17.40 -36.84 -18.53
CA MET A 1 17.92 -35.67 -17.80
C MET A 1 16.84 -34.58 -17.81
N ARG A 2 16.13 -34.36 -16.70
CA ARG A 2 15.22 -33.21 -16.55
C ARG A 2 16.09 -31.96 -16.57
N LYS A 3 15.96 -31.09 -17.58
CA LYS A 3 16.50 -29.73 -17.55
C LYS A 3 15.94 -29.06 -16.28
N THR A 4 16.80 -28.76 -15.32
CA THR A 4 16.44 -27.95 -14.17
C THR A 4 15.90 -26.64 -14.70
N ARG A 5 14.58 -26.37 -14.53
CA ARG A 5 13.98 -25.08 -14.80
C ARG A 5 14.76 -24.06 -13.98
N LYS A 6 15.39 -23.10 -14.62
CA LYS A 6 15.97 -21.94 -13.95
C LYS A 6 14.80 -21.09 -13.47
N GLU A 7 14.60 -20.98 -12.18
CA GLU A 7 13.62 -20.08 -11.55
C GLU A 7 14.34 -18.80 -11.14
N VAL A 8 13.60 -17.68 -11.06
CA VAL A 8 14.14 -16.44 -10.50
C VAL A 8 14.55 -16.69 -9.05
N SER A 9 15.70 -16.16 -8.66
CA SER A 9 16.18 -16.33 -7.30
C SER A 9 15.26 -15.62 -6.32
N LEU A 10 15.04 -16.22 -5.14
CA LEU A 10 14.29 -15.56 -4.07
C LEU A 10 14.96 -14.23 -3.68
N ALA A 11 16.29 -14.18 -3.70
CA ALA A 11 17.06 -12.96 -3.43
C ALA A 11 16.76 -11.87 -4.47
N GLY A 12 16.68 -12.21 -5.77
CA GLY A 12 16.32 -11.28 -6.83
C GLY A 12 14.91 -10.70 -6.65
N ILE A 13 13.93 -11.58 -6.34
CA ILE A 13 12.54 -11.16 -6.08
C ILE A 13 12.48 -10.22 -4.85
N LEU A 14 13.16 -10.56 -3.77
CA LEU A 14 13.20 -9.75 -2.55
C LEU A 14 13.87 -8.40 -2.78
N SER A 15 15.02 -8.38 -3.46
CA SER A 15 15.74 -7.15 -3.78
C SER A 15 14.92 -6.27 -4.71
N ALA A 16 14.24 -6.83 -5.72
CA ALA A 16 13.35 -6.09 -6.60
C ALA A 16 12.18 -5.47 -5.83
N THR A 17 11.54 -6.22 -4.93
CA THR A 17 10.45 -5.73 -4.09
C THR A 17 10.93 -4.61 -3.16
N LEU A 18 12.08 -4.78 -2.51
CA LEU A 18 12.66 -3.79 -1.62
C LEU A 18 12.98 -2.49 -2.36
N LEU A 19 13.68 -2.55 -3.49
CA LEU A 19 14.10 -1.37 -4.24
C LEU A 19 12.91 -0.62 -4.86
N LEU A 20 11.91 -1.34 -5.39
CA LEU A 20 10.68 -0.74 -5.88
C LEU A 20 9.97 0.05 -4.79
N ASN A 21 9.78 -0.59 -3.62
CA ASN A 21 9.07 0.04 -2.52
C ASN A 21 9.89 1.15 -1.85
N ALA A 22 11.22 1.07 -1.83
CA ALA A 22 12.07 2.14 -1.35
C ALA A 22 11.95 3.39 -2.24
N ALA A 23 11.97 3.24 -3.56
CA ALA A 23 11.79 4.36 -4.48
C ALA A 23 10.36 4.94 -4.41
N ALA A 24 9.33 4.08 -4.42
CA ALA A 24 7.93 4.51 -4.36
C ALA A 24 7.59 5.20 -3.03
N ALA A 25 8.09 4.70 -1.89
CA ALA A 25 7.81 5.26 -0.56
C ALA A 25 8.37 6.67 -0.35
N CYS A 26 9.38 7.09 -1.14
CA CYS A 26 9.84 8.46 -1.14
C CYS A 26 8.77 9.43 -1.67
N MET A 27 7.95 9.01 -2.65
CA MET A 27 7.14 9.94 -3.44
C MET A 27 5.87 10.40 -2.74
N TRP A 28 5.22 9.55 -1.92
CA TRP A 28 3.95 9.91 -1.27
C TRP A 28 4.06 11.12 -0.34
N PRO A 29 4.90 11.08 0.72
CA PRO A 29 5.04 12.23 1.61
C PRO A 29 5.78 13.39 0.92
N LEU A 30 6.77 13.08 0.06
CA LEU A 30 7.49 14.09 -0.68
C LEU A 30 6.54 14.93 -1.54
N THR A 31 5.62 14.30 -2.28
CA THR A 31 4.72 15.00 -3.19
C THR A 31 3.93 16.08 -2.48
N THR A 32 3.31 15.78 -1.34
CA THR A 32 2.53 16.76 -0.59
C THR A 32 3.38 17.88 -0.01
N VAL A 33 4.49 17.53 0.66
CA VAL A 33 5.38 18.52 1.27
C VAL A 33 6.05 19.39 0.21
N TYR A 34 6.55 18.80 -0.85
CA TYR A 34 7.24 19.51 -1.93
C TYR A 34 6.28 20.42 -2.70
N MET A 35 5.11 19.93 -3.10
CA MET A 35 4.11 20.74 -3.79
C MET A 35 3.60 21.89 -2.92
N HIS A 36 3.37 21.65 -1.64
CA HIS A 36 2.83 22.68 -0.75
C HIS A 36 3.89 23.71 -0.33
N ASN A 37 5.03 23.25 0.20
CA ASN A 37 6.02 24.13 0.81
C ASN A 37 6.98 24.78 -0.21
N GLN A 38 7.33 24.10 -1.31
CA GLN A 38 8.31 24.62 -2.28
C GLN A 38 7.69 25.09 -3.60
N LEU A 39 6.67 24.37 -4.11
CA LEU A 39 5.97 24.78 -5.34
C LEU A 39 4.76 25.69 -5.07
N HIS A 40 4.45 25.99 -3.79
CA HIS A 40 3.34 26.85 -3.35
C HIS A 40 1.97 26.45 -3.94
N GLN A 41 1.76 25.14 -4.10
CA GLN A 41 0.50 24.58 -4.57
C GLN A 41 -0.43 24.24 -3.40
N THR A 42 -1.75 24.15 -3.65
CA THR A 42 -2.70 23.74 -2.62
C THR A 42 -2.57 22.26 -2.30
N LEU A 43 -2.97 21.86 -1.08
CA LEU A 43 -3.02 20.44 -0.69
C LEU A 43 -4.03 19.65 -1.54
N ALA A 44 -5.11 20.30 -1.99
CA ALA A 44 -6.07 19.70 -2.91
C ALA A 44 -5.40 19.35 -4.24
N LEU A 45 -4.58 20.25 -4.80
CA LEU A 45 -3.86 19.98 -6.05
C LEU A 45 -2.79 18.89 -5.89
N ALA A 46 -2.11 18.85 -4.75
CA ALA A 46 -1.21 17.72 -4.40
C ALA A 46 -2.00 16.41 -4.31
N GLY A 47 -3.21 16.44 -3.73
CA GLY A 47 -4.13 15.31 -3.71
C GLY A 47 -4.58 14.86 -5.10
N VAL A 48 -4.85 15.79 -6.02
CA VAL A 48 -5.14 15.48 -7.44
C VAL A 48 -3.96 14.80 -8.12
N ALA A 49 -2.73 15.28 -7.88
CA ALA A 49 -1.52 14.66 -8.44
C ALA A 49 -1.33 13.22 -7.93
N LEU A 50 -1.51 12.99 -6.62
CA LEU A 50 -1.45 11.65 -6.03
C LEU A 50 -2.59 10.74 -6.48
N LEU A 51 -3.80 11.28 -6.67
CA LEU A 51 -4.91 10.55 -7.27
C LEU A 51 -4.55 10.11 -8.69
N GLY A 52 -4.05 11.03 -9.52
CA GLY A 52 -3.61 10.74 -10.88
C GLY A 52 -2.52 9.64 -10.90
N MET A 53 -1.49 9.76 -10.05
CA MET A 53 -0.45 8.75 -9.87
C MET A 53 -1.04 7.39 -9.53
N SER A 54 -2.00 7.34 -8.58
CA SER A 54 -2.66 6.10 -8.15
C SER A 54 -3.49 5.46 -9.25
N LEU A 55 -4.23 6.26 -10.04
CA LEU A 55 -5.00 5.77 -11.18
C LEU A 55 -4.08 5.20 -12.26
N CYS A 56 -2.95 5.87 -12.53
CA CYS A 56 -1.93 5.36 -13.43
C CYS A 56 -1.28 4.07 -12.91
N MET A 57 -1.06 3.94 -11.58
CA MET A 57 -0.58 2.72 -10.96
C MET A 57 -1.59 1.56 -11.12
N ILE A 58 -2.88 1.81 -10.94
CA ILE A 58 -3.94 0.81 -11.19
C ILE A 58 -3.93 0.36 -12.65
N LEU A 59 -3.83 1.31 -13.59
CA LEU A 59 -3.68 1.01 -15.01
C LEU A 59 -2.39 0.21 -15.28
N GLY A 60 -1.29 0.60 -14.65
CA GLY A 60 -0.01 -0.10 -14.71
C GLY A 60 -0.10 -1.53 -14.20
N ASN A 61 -0.82 -1.77 -13.10
CA ASN A 61 -1.05 -3.14 -12.59
C ASN A 61 -1.78 -4.00 -13.62
N TRP A 62 -2.81 -3.47 -14.28
CA TRP A 62 -3.54 -4.18 -15.32
C TRP A 62 -2.67 -4.44 -16.55
N LEU A 63 -1.95 -3.42 -17.03
CA LEU A 63 -1.00 -3.56 -18.14
C LEU A 63 0.12 -4.53 -17.82
N GLY A 64 0.67 -4.50 -16.61
CA GLY A 64 1.72 -5.40 -16.15
C GLY A 64 1.30 -6.87 -16.24
N GLY A 65 0.09 -7.19 -15.80
CA GLY A 65 -0.48 -8.53 -15.97
C GLY A 65 -0.66 -8.92 -17.43
N LEU A 66 -1.22 -8.02 -18.24
CA LEU A 66 -1.44 -8.25 -19.66
C LEU A 66 -0.11 -8.48 -20.42
N LEU A 67 0.89 -7.65 -20.17
CA LEU A 67 2.21 -7.72 -20.80
C LEU A 67 2.97 -8.96 -20.34
N PHE A 68 2.88 -9.31 -19.05
CA PHE A 68 3.47 -10.52 -18.50
C PHE A 68 2.91 -11.77 -19.17
N ASP A 69 1.58 -11.84 -19.37
CA ASP A 69 0.89 -13.00 -19.90
C ASP A 69 1.00 -13.12 -21.43
N LYS A 70 0.93 -11.99 -22.15
CA LYS A 70 0.77 -12.00 -23.62
C LYS A 70 2.03 -11.61 -24.40
N TRP A 71 3.02 -10.99 -23.75
CA TRP A 71 4.22 -10.52 -24.45
C TRP A 71 5.48 -11.22 -23.91
N SER A 72 6.10 -10.68 -22.88
CA SER A 72 7.29 -11.24 -22.26
C SER A 72 7.38 -10.85 -20.81
N PRO A 73 7.43 -11.82 -19.87
CA PRO A 73 7.61 -11.53 -18.44
C PRO A 73 8.82 -10.63 -18.16
N PHE A 74 9.97 -10.95 -18.77
CA PHE A 74 11.21 -10.17 -18.62
C PHE A 74 11.08 -8.75 -19.16
N MET A 75 10.64 -8.60 -20.41
CA MET A 75 10.54 -7.27 -21.04
C MET A 75 9.49 -6.40 -20.37
N SER A 76 8.42 -6.98 -19.84
CA SER A 76 7.40 -6.25 -19.06
C SER A 76 7.99 -5.61 -17.82
N GLY A 77 8.87 -6.31 -17.10
CA GLY A 77 9.59 -5.75 -15.95
C GLY A 77 10.58 -4.65 -16.35
N VAL A 78 11.32 -4.84 -17.44
CA VAL A 78 12.26 -3.84 -17.97
C VAL A 78 11.53 -2.57 -18.38
N VAL A 79 10.46 -2.70 -19.17
CA VAL A 79 9.67 -1.54 -19.65
C VAL A 79 8.99 -0.82 -18.49
N GLY A 80 8.40 -1.56 -17.53
CA GLY A 80 7.82 -0.97 -16.33
C GLY A 80 8.85 -0.19 -15.51
N THR A 81 10.05 -0.77 -15.31
CA THR A 81 11.13 -0.10 -14.58
C THR A 81 11.62 1.15 -15.32
N LEU A 82 11.78 1.11 -16.63
CA LEU A 82 12.16 2.28 -17.43
C LEU A 82 11.08 3.38 -17.40
N CYS A 83 9.80 2.99 -17.35
CA CYS A 83 8.68 3.92 -17.26
C CYS A 83 8.69 4.71 -15.94
N SER A 84 9.19 4.16 -14.83
CA SER A 84 9.41 4.88 -13.58
C SER A 84 10.79 5.56 -13.55
N PHE A 85 11.84 4.91 -14.04
CA PHE A 85 13.22 5.37 -13.94
C PHE A 85 13.47 6.65 -14.74
N ILE A 86 13.02 6.71 -16.01
CA ILE A 86 13.28 7.86 -16.88
C ILE A 86 12.64 9.14 -16.32
N PRO A 87 11.34 9.17 -15.94
CA PRO A 87 10.75 10.34 -15.29
C PRO A 87 11.44 10.72 -13.99
N MET A 88 11.84 9.74 -13.15
CA MET A 88 12.56 10.02 -11.92
C MET A 88 13.91 10.68 -12.18
N LEU A 89 14.64 10.23 -13.20
CA LEU A 89 15.91 10.84 -13.62
C LEU A 89 15.69 12.26 -14.15
N LEU A 90 14.63 12.50 -14.92
CA LEU A 90 14.27 13.83 -15.45
C LEU A 90 13.91 14.80 -14.33
N LEU A 91 13.29 14.33 -13.25
CA LEU A 91 12.97 15.16 -12.08
C LEU A 91 14.20 15.74 -11.38
N ILE A 92 15.39 15.18 -11.56
CA ILE A 92 16.63 15.78 -11.04
C ILE A 92 16.86 17.18 -11.63
N PHE A 93 16.47 17.39 -12.88
CA PHE A 93 16.68 18.63 -13.62
C PHE A 93 15.42 19.47 -13.80
N PHE A 94 14.26 18.83 -13.94
CA PHE A 94 12.97 19.46 -14.31
C PHE A 94 11.91 19.06 -13.29
N HIS A 95 11.91 19.67 -12.11
CA HIS A 95 11.00 19.33 -11.00
C HIS A 95 9.96 20.42 -10.68
N GLY A 96 9.85 21.49 -11.51
CA GLY A 96 8.85 22.54 -11.35
C GLY A 96 7.43 22.05 -11.74
N TRP A 97 6.42 22.79 -11.28
CA TRP A 97 5.03 22.61 -11.72
C TRP A 97 4.83 23.15 -13.14
N PRO A 98 4.09 22.47 -14.05
CA PRO A 98 3.33 21.22 -13.89
C PRO A 98 4.14 19.92 -14.20
N ILE A 99 5.41 20.04 -14.58
CA ILE A 99 6.24 18.89 -15.03
C ILE A 99 6.30 17.82 -13.94
N PHE A 100 6.47 18.23 -12.67
CA PHE A 100 6.49 17.31 -11.53
C PHE A 100 5.23 16.41 -11.48
N GLY A 101 4.03 17.02 -11.62
CA GLY A 101 2.77 16.28 -11.63
C GLY A 101 2.67 15.29 -12.81
N ILE A 102 3.14 15.69 -14.00
CA ILE A 102 3.13 14.82 -15.18
C ILE A 102 4.07 13.63 -14.99
N MET A 103 5.27 13.84 -14.44
CA MET A 103 6.24 12.77 -14.19
C MET A 103 5.70 11.75 -13.16
N LEU A 104 4.93 12.21 -12.16
CA LEU A 104 4.28 11.31 -11.19
C LEU A 104 3.34 10.30 -11.86
N LEU A 105 2.63 10.67 -12.93
CA LEU A 105 1.74 9.78 -13.65
C LEU A 105 2.51 8.61 -14.28
N PHE A 106 3.65 8.91 -14.92
CA PHE A 106 4.51 7.88 -15.51
C PHE A 106 5.18 7.00 -14.45
N ILE A 107 5.62 7.60 -13.33
CA ILE A 107 6.18 6.85 -12.19
C ILE A 107 5.11 5.88 -11.66
N GLY A 108 3.89 6.34 -11.41
CA GLY A 108 2.80 5.48 -10.97
C GLY A 108 2.51 4.34 -11.95
N LEU A 109 2.45 4.64 -13.25
CA LEU A 109 2.23 3.62 -14.29
C LEU A 109 3.32 2.53 -14.26
N GLY A 110 4.59 2.94 -14.24
CA GLY A 110 5.73 2.03 -14.22
C GLY A 110 5.76 1.19 -12.94
N ASP A 111 5.53 1.79 -11.77
CA ASP A 111 5.49 1.11 -10.48
C ASP A 111 4.40 0.03 -10.44
N GLY A 112 3.22 0.32 -10.99
CA GLY A 112 2.14 -0.66 -11.13
C GLY A 112 2.54 -1.85 -12.01
N ILE A 113 3.16 -1.59 -13.17
CA ILE A 113 3.65 -2.65 -14.06
C ILE A 113 4.65 -3.54 -13.31
N VAL A 114 5.68 -2.94 -12.71
CA VAL A 114 6.76 -3.67 -12.02
C VAL A 114 6.22 -4.47 -10.85
N MET A 115 5.35 -3.88 -10.02
CA MET A 115 4.76 -4.55 -8.86
C MET A 115 4.02 -5.83 -9.27
N THR A 116 3.21 -5.75 -10.34
CA THR A 116 2.49 -6.91 -10.87
C THR A 116 3.43 -7.96 -11.43
N VAL A 117 4.45 -7.55 -12.18
CA VAL A 117 5.45 -8.45 -12.76
C VAL A 117 6.23 -9.18 -11.68
N VAL A 118 6.73 -8.48 -10.65
CA VAL A 118 7.46 -9.10 -9.53
C VAL A 118 6.58 -10.09 -8.77
N ASN A 119 5.32 -9.72 -8.48
CA ASN A 119 4.35 -10.61 -7.83
C ASN A 119 4.04 -11.85 -8.69
N SER A 120 3.97 -11.69 -10.03
CA SER A 120 3.75 -12.80 -10.96
C SER A 120 4.94 -13.75 -11.00
N PHE A 121 6.18 -13.24 -10.99
CA PHE A 121 7.37 -14.08 -10.84
C PHE A 121 7.38 -14.82 -9.51
N ALA A 122 7.04 -14.13 -8.42
CA ALA A 122 6.95 -14.72 -7.07
C ALA A 122 5.93 -15.87 -6.99
N ALA A 123 4.78 -15.71 -7.63
CA ALA A 123 3.74 -16.74 -7.70
C ALA A 123 4.18 -17.99 -8.47
N ASN A 124 5.16 -17.87 -9.38
CA ASN A 124 5.70 -18.95 -10.18
C ASN A 124 6.91 -19.68 -9.55
N VAL A 125 7.37 -19.28 -8.35
CA VAL A 125 8.41 -20.00 -7.60
C VAL A 125 7.85 -21.30 -7.08
N THR A 126 8.52 -22.44 -7.41
CA THR A 126 8.07 -23.79 -7.04
C THR A 126 8.93 -24.44 -5.96
N GLN A 127 10.15 -23.91 -5.71
CA GLN A 127 11.12 -24.49 -4.76
C GLN A 127 10.68 -24.38 -3.30
N ILE A 128 9.89 -23.34 -2.98
CA ILE A 128 9.34 -23.11 -1.65
C ILE A 128 7.84 -22.83 -1.73
N SER A 129 7.12 -23.03 -0.61
CA SER A 129 5.67 -22.80 -0.60
C SER A 129 5.34 -21.34 -0.91
N SER A 130 4.30 -21.09 -1.70
CA SER A 130 3.82 -19.75 -2.06
C SER A 130 3.62 -18.87 -0.81
N ARG A 131 3.12 -19.44 0.30
CA ARG A 131 2.96 -18.72 1.56
C ARG A 131 4.30 -18.14 2.08
N ARG A 132 5.41 -18.90 1.95
CA ARG A 132 6.74 -18.41 2.36
C ARG A 132 7.23 -17.31 1.43
N VAL A 133 7.04 -17.47 0.11
CA VAL A 133 7.44 -16.44 -0.86
C VAL A 133 6.75 -15.13 -0.57
N PHE A 134 5.42 -15.13 -0.42
CA PHE A 134 4.65 -13.92 -0.15
C PHE A 134 4.93 -13.31 1.23
N ASN A 135 5.25 -14.13 2.24
CA ASN A 135 5.73 -13.61 3.53
C ASN A 135 7.06 -12.86 3.39
N TRP A 136 7.99 -13.39 2.62
CA TRP A 136 9.25 -12.70 2.33
C TRP A 136 9.03 -11.42 1.51
N LEU A 137 8.15 -11.45 0.52
CA LEU A 137 7.76 -10.25 -0.23
C LEU A 137 7.22 -9.16 0.69
N TYR A 138 6.35 -9.53 1.62
CA TYR A 138 5.79 -8.59 2.60
C TYR A 138 6.88 -7.96 3.49
N ILE A 139 7.86 -8.76 3.94
CA ILE A 139 9.03 -8.24 4.66
C ILE A 139 9.86 -7.30 3.78
N GLY A 140 10.14 -7.70 2.55
CA GLY A 140 10.89 -6.87 1.59
C GLY A 140 10.19 -5.54 1.28
N MET A 141 8.85 -5.56 1.13
CA MET A 141 8.03 -4.38 0.94
C MET A 141 8.14 -3.41 2.12
N ASN A 142 7.92 -3.89 3.34
CA ASN A 142 8.00 -3.04 4.54
C ASN A 142 9.42 -2.50 4.77
N LEU A 143 10.45 -3.31 4.55
CA LEU A 143 11.83 -2.86 4.65
C LEU A 143 12.15 -1.79 3.58
N GLY A 144 11.61 -1.93 2.36
CA GLY A 144 11.69 -0.92 1.32
C GLY A 144 11.04 0.38 1.74
N VAL A 145 9.82 0.33 2.32
CA VAL A 145 9.13 1.52 2.85
C VAL A 145 9.97 2.21 3.92
N VAL A 146 10.50 1.47 4.89
CA VAL A 146 11.41 2.03 5.93
C VAL A 146 12.61 2.71 5.29
N MET A 147 13.25 2.06 4.32
CA MET A 147 14.41 2.62 3.63
C MET A 147 14.07 3.90 2.86
N GLY A 148 12.97 3.89 2.11
CA GLY A 148 12.50 5.05 1.33
C GLY A 148 12.13 6.23 2.20
N THR A 149 11.39 6.00 3.28
CA THR A 149 10.99 7.08 4.20
C THR A 149 12.19 7.66 4.96
N LEU A 150 13.17 6.85 5.37
CA LEU A 150 14.43 7.35 5.95
C LEU A 150 15.23 8.16 4.94
N MET A 151 15.34 7.68 3.69
CA MET A 151 16.03 8.40 2.62
C MET A 151 15.41 9.78 2.40
N VAL A 152 14.09 9.87 2.23
CA VAL A 152 13.43 11.15 2.00
C VAL A 152 13.52 12.06 3.22
N GLY A 153 13.37 11.51 4.44
CA GLY A 153 13.46 12.28 5.69
C GLY A 153 14.81 12.96 5.87
N TYR A 154 15.90 12.24 5.58
CA TYR A 154 17.26 12.78 5.72
C TYR A 154 17.68 13.68 4.54
N LEU A 155 17.34 13.30 3.30
CA LEU A 155 17.82 13.99 2.12
C LEU A 155 17.00 15.26 1.79
N MET A 156 15.73 15.34 2.19
CA MET A 156 14.85 16.46 1.86
C MET A 156 15.40 17.80 2.37
N ASP A 157 15.98 17.82 3.56
CA ASP A 157 16.56 19.04 4.16
C ASP A 157 17.83 19.52 3.42
N HIS A 158 18.49 18.63 2.68
CA HIS A 158 19.66 18.92 1.85
C HIS A 158 19.33 19.26 0.40
N GLY A 159 18.05 19.16 0.02
CA GLY A 159 17.52 19.47 -1.29
C GLY A 159 16.76 18.32 -1.94
N VAL A 160 15.62 18.64 -2.55
CA VAL A 160 14.73 17.67 -3.18
C VAL A 160 15.43 16.86 -4.29
N GLN A 161 16.39 17.44 -4.98
CA GLN A 161 17.15 16.76 -6.04
C GLN A 161 17.90 15.54 -5.52
N LEU A 162 18.40 15.55 -4.27
CA LEU A 162 19.07 14.41 -3.66
C LEU A 162 18.10 13.23 -3.46
N VAL A 163 16.83 13.52 -3.17
CA VAL A 163 15.79 12.48 -3.08
C VAL A 163 15.55 11.86 -4.45
N PHE A 164 15.44 12.66 -5.52
CA PHE A 164 15.29 12.16 -6.89
C PHE A 164 16.50 11.34 -7.35
N ILE A 165 17.73 11.76 -6.99
CA ILE A 165 18.95 10.99 -7.26
C ILE A 165 18.90 9.64 -6.54
N ALA A 166 18.57 9.62 -5.26
CA ALA A 166 18.51 8.39 -4.47
C ALA A 166 17.44 7.41 -4.99
N ALA A 167 16.24 7.92 -5.31
CA ALA A 167 15.18 7.12 -5.93
C ALA A 167 15.60 6.61 -7.33
N SER A 168 16.27 7.43 -8.13
CA SER A 168 16.82 7.02 -9.44
C SER A 168 17.86 5.90 -9.30
N ILE A 169 18.71 5.94 -8.29
CA ILE A 169 19.65 4.86 -7.98
C ILE A 169 18.91 3.57 -7.64
N CYS A 170 17.82 3.62 -6.87
CA CYS A 170 16.98 2.45 -6.59
C CYS A 170 16.38 1.85 -7.87
N TYR A 171 15.83 2.68 -8.77
CA TYR A 171 15.30 2.20 -10.06
C TYR A 171 16.39 1.67 -10.98
N ALA A 172 17.58 2.30 -11.01
CA ALA A 172 18.72 1.80 -11.78
C ALA A 172 19.17 0.42 -11.27
N ALA A 173 19.28 0.26 -9.95
CA ALA A 173 19.61 -1.03 -9.32
C ALA A 173 18.52 -2.08 -9.61
N LEU A 174 17.25 -1.70 -9.56
CA LEU A 174 16.13 -2.56 -9.92
C LEU A 174 16.23 -3.01 -11.38
N LEU A 175 16.55 -2.12 -12.31
CA LEU A 175 16.76 -2.45 -13.73
C LEU A 175 17.91 -3.45 -13.91
N ILE A 176 19.03 -3.26 -13.19
CA ILE A 176 20.17 -4.20 -13.21
C ILE A 176 19.72 -5.57 -12.71
N ILE A 177 18.94 -5.65 -11.63
CA ILE A 177 18.42 -6.93 -11.10
C ILE A 177 17.50 -7.61 -12.13
N PHE A 178 16.62 -6.87 -12.82
CA PHE A 178 15.79 -7.43 -13.88
C PHE A 178 16.65 -8.03 -14.98
N ILE A 179 17.68 -7.33 -15.45
CA ILE A 179 18.57 -7.81 -16.51
C ILE A 179 19.38 -9.04 -16.06
N ALA A 180 19.83 -9.07 -14.81
CA ALA A 180 20.71 -10.12 -14.29
C ALA A 180 19.97 -11.40 -13.91
N ASP A 181 18.77 -11.32 -13.30
CA ASP A 181 18.12 -12.46 -12.65
C ASP A 181 16.76 -12.83 -13.25
N PHE A 182 16.03 -11.89 -13.89
CA PHE A 182 14.68 -12.13 -14.40
C PHE A 182 14.60 -12.52 -15.88
N ARG A 183 15.75 -12.69 -16.54
CA ARG A 183 15.82 -13.07 -17.98
C ARG A 183 15.48 -14.53 -18.18
N MET A 184 14.19 -14.88 -18.07
CA MET A 184 13.69 -16.25 -18.18
C MET A 184 12.35 -16.33 -18.90
N ASP A 185 12.14 -17.46 -19.61
CA ASP A 185 10.85 -17.81 -20.17
C ASP A 185 10.05 -18.64 -19.14
N ILE A 186 8.95 -18.08 -18.66
CA ILE A 186 8.02 -18.80 -17.77
C ILE A 186 7.01 -19.55 -18.66
N VAL A 187 7.03 -20.88 -18.58
CA VAL A 187 5.96 -21.69 -19.18
C VAL A 187 4.75 -21.65 -18.23
N GLN A 188 3.72 -20.93 -18.62
CA GLN A 188 2.47 -20.88 -17.88
C GLN A 188 1.76 -22.24 -17.96
N GLU A 189 1.60 -22.92 -16.82
CA GLU A 189 0.62 -23.98 -16.66
C GLU A 189 -0.72 -23.37 -16.26
N THR A 190 -1.67 -23.30 -17.19
CA THR A 190 -3.07 -23.00 -16.90
C THR A 190 -3.65 -24.13 -16.04
N LYS A 191 -3.64 -23.94 -14.71
CA LYS A 191 -4.37 -24.85 -13.81
C LYS A 191 -5.86 -24.54 -13.91
N HIS A 192 -6.60 -25.31 -14.72
CA HIS A 192 -8.04 -25.41 -14.60
C HIS A 192 -8.37 -26.06 -13.23
N ARG A 193 -8.85 -25.25 -12.29
CA ARG A 193 -9.47 -25.77 -11.06
C ARG A 193 -10.85 -26.29 -11.41
N GLU A 194 -11.10 -27.58 -11.15
CA GLU A 194 -12.45 -28.16 -11.21
C GLU A 194 -13.37 -27.41 -10.23
N LYS A 195 -14.57 -27.04 -10.75
CA LYS A 195 -15.59 -26.31 -9.98
C LYS A 195 -16.39 -27.30 -9.14
N GLY A 196 -16.18 -27.31 -7.84
CA GLY A 196 -17.05 -28.01 -6.88
C GLY A 196 -18.39 -27.30 -6.65
N PRO A 197 -19.38 -27.91 -5.92
CA PRO A 197 -20.65 -27.28 -5.60
C PRO A 197 -20.44 -26.03 -4.73
N ALA A 198 -20.93 -24.89 -5.22
CA ALA A 198 -20.69 -23.58 -4.60
C ALA A 198 -21.59 -23.37 -3.37
N LYS A 199 -20.99 -22.96 -2.25
CA LYS A 199 -21.74 -22.37 -1.13
C LYS A 199 -22.20 -20.95 -1.51
N PRO A 200 -23.44 -20.53 -1.13
CA PRO A 200 -23.90 -19.18 -1.41
C PRO A 200 -23.03 -18.15 -0.67
N ALA A 201 -22.50 -17.17 -1.41
CA ALA A 201 -21.70 -16.10 -0.83
C ALA A 201 -22.53 -15.14 0.02
N GLN A 202 -21.97 -14.66 1.14
CA GLN A 202 -22.61 -13.65 1.99
C GLN A 202 -22.35 -12.24 1.45
N LEU A 203 -22.89 -11.93 0.26
CA LEU A 203 -22.60 -10.73 -0.54
C LEU A 203 -22.70 -9.44 0.26
N ASN A 204 -23.79 -9.24 1.01
CA ASN A 204 -24.02 -7.99 1.74
C ASN A 204 -22.94 -7.75 2.82
N LEU A 205 -22.45 -8.80 3.47
CA LEU A 205 -21.39 -8.67 4.46
C LEU A 205 -20.04 -8.38 3.79
N ILE A 206 -19.76 -9.03 2.66
CA ILE A 206 -18.51 -8.79 1.89
C ILE A 206 -18.44 -7.34 1.41
N TRP A 207 -19.53 -6.77 0.89
CA TRP A 207 -19.55 -5.37 0.46
C TRP A 207 -19.39 -4.39 1.61
N LEU A 208 -19.96 -4.68 2.80
CA LEU A 208 -19.75 -3.86 3.99
C LEU A 208 -18.30 -3.94 4.49
N ILE A 209 -17.67 -5.12 4.42
CA ILE A 209 -16.23 -5.27 4.73
C ILE A 209 -15.38 -4.49 3.71
N ALA A 210 -15.71 -4.53 2.43
CA ALA A 210 -15.03 -3.75 1.40
C ALA A 210 -15.16 -2.23 1.64
N LEU A 211 -16.33 -1.76 2.09
CA LEU A 211 -16.54 -0.37 2.48
C LEU A 211 -15.69 0.00 3.71
N LEU A 212 -15.62 -0.86 4.72
CA LEU A 212 -14.74 -0.66 5.88
C LEU A 212 -13.27 -0.56 5.45
N VAL A 213 -12.82 -1.47 4.60
CA VAL A 213 -11.45 -1.46 4.04
C VAL A 213 -11.18 -0.16 3.27
N PHE A 214 -12.12 0.26 2.43
CA PHE A 214 -12.02 1.55 1.74
C PHE A 214 -11.84 2.71 2.71
N CYS A 215 -12.67 2.82 3.76
CA CYS A 215 -12.57 3.88 4.75
C CYS A 215 -11.24 3.81 5.54
N MET A 216 -10.76 2.60 5.88
CA MET A 216 -9.50 2.42 6.58
C MET A 216 -8.31 2.84 5.72
N TYR A 217 -8.26 2.45 4.45
CA TYR A 217 -7.15 2.82 3.56
C TYR A 217 -7.23 4.26 3.05
N LEU A 218 -8.43 4.84 2.94
CA LEU A 218 -8.60 6.28 2.76
C LEU A 218 -7.94 7.04 3.91
N SER A 219 -8.20 6.61 5.15
CA SER A 219 -7.62 7.23 6.34
C SER A 219 -6.12 6.96 6.43
N TYR A 220 -5.67 5.74 6.15
CA TYR A 220 -4.25 5.37 6.17
C TYR A 220 -3.40 6.23 5.24
N SER A 221 -3.90 6.50 4.02
CA SER A 221 -3.20 7.33 3.05
C SER A 221 -3.04 8.81 3.46
N LEU A 222 -3.80 9.29 4.46
CA LEU A 222 -3.58 10.61 5.05
C LEU A 222 -2.27 10.66 5.83
N TRP A 223 -1.85 9.56 6.47
CA TRP A 223 -0.54 9.45 7.08
C TRP A 223 0.58 9.52 6.03
N GLU A 224 0.36 8.91 4.88
CA GLU A 224 1.31 8.91 3.76
C GLU A 224 1.41 10.29 3.07
N SER A 225 0.44 11.18 3.27
CA SER A 225 0.31 12.44 2.53
C SER A 225 0.18 13.67 3.44
N VAL A 226 -1.02 14.01 3.87
CA VAL A 226 -1.31 15.32 4.48
C VAL A 226 -0.80 15.48 5.91
N ILE A 227 -0.57 14.38 6.66
CA ILE A 227 -0.05 14.47 8.04
C ILE A 227 1.40 14.96 8.04
N SER A 228 2.19 14.66 7.02
CA SER A 228 3.55 15.20 6.87
C SER A 228 3.54 16.74 6.85
N VAL A 229 2.61 17.34 6.10
CA VAL A 229 2.43 18.81 6.06
C VAL A 229 1.88 19.34 7.38
N HIS A 230 0.94 18.62 8.02
CA HIS A 230 0.41 19.03 9.32
C HIS A 230 1.52 19.12 10.38
N MET A 231 2.40 18.14 10.43
CA MET A 231 3.53 18.12 11.37
C MET A 231 4.52 19.26 11.09
N THR A 232 4.86 19.51 9.81
CA THR A 232 5.77 20.61 9.45
C THR A 232 5.16 21.98 9.78
N ASN A 233 3.85 22.16 9.60
CA ASN A 233 3.13 23.38 10.00
C ASN A 233 3.11 23.60 11.53
N LEU A 234 3.25 22.53 12.33
CA LEU A 234 3.42 22.58 13.77
C LEU A 234 4.89 22.80 14.20
N GLY A 235 5.82 22.99 13.27
CA GLY A 235 7.25 23.15 13.53
C GLY A 235 8.01 21.83 13.80
N ILE A 236 7.39 20.69 13.55
CA ILE A 236 8.02 19.37 13.67
C ILE A 236 8.73 19.07 12.34
N SER A 237 10.03 18.73 12.37
CA SER A 237 10.79 18.50 11.16
C SER A 237 10.27 17.31 10.35
N PHE A 238 10.50 17.32 9.03
CA PHE A 238 10.13 16.23 8.15
C PHE A 238 10.91 14.93 8.47
N GLU A 239 12.12 15.06 9.02
CA GLU A 239 12.89 13.93 9.55
C GLU A 239 12.13 13.20 10.66
N HIS A 240 11.57 13.94 11.63
CA HIS A 240 10.74 13.35 12.70
C HIS A 240 9.50 12.63 12.16
N TYR A 241 8.85 13.17 11.12
CA TYR A 241 7.76 12.46 10.44
C TYR A 241 8.25 11.15 9.83
N SER A 242 9.41 11.14 9.15
CA SER A 242 9.97 9.94 8.52
C SER A 242 10.34 8.86 9.54
N LEU A 243 10.79 9.25 10.74
CA LEU A 243 11.06 8.32 11.85
C LEU A 243 9.80 7.61 12.35
N LEU A 244 8.61 8.21 12.21
CA LEU A 244 7.35 7.52 12.54
C LEU A 244 7.10 6.31 11.63
N TRP A 245 7.43 6.40 10.35
CA TRP A 245 7.34 5.27 9.42
C TRP A 245 8.36 4.18 9.71
N THR A 246 9.56 4.57 10.15
CA THR A 246 10.56 3.62 10.65
C THR A 246 10.03 2.88 11.89
N LEU A 247 9.43 3.61 12.82
CA LEU A 247 8.78 3.04 14.01
C LEU A 247 7.66 2.07 13.62
N ASN A 248 6.76 2.46 12.69
CA ASN A 248 5.71 1.60 12.15
C ASN A 248 6.28 0.31 11.59
N GLY A 249 7.28 0.39 10.69
CA GLY A 249 7.89 -0.78 10.09
C GLY A 249 8.56 -1.71 11.12
N LEU A 250 9.29 -1.16 12.09
CA LEU A 250 9.90 -1.96 13.17
C LEU A 250 8.85 -2.64 14.04
N LEU A 251 7.79 -1.92 14.41
CA LEU A 251 6.68 -2.50 15.19
C LEU A 251 6.01 -3.64 14.43
N ILE A 252 5.81 -3.52 13.11
CA ILE A 252 5.25 -4.58 12.28
C ILE A 252 6.19 -5.79 12.25
N VAL A 253 7.48 -5.59 11.97
CA VAL A 253 8.45 -6.69 11.86
C VAL A 253 8.53 -7.49 13.15
N PHE A 254 8.62 -6.83 14.31
CA PHE A 254 8.76 -7.50 15.60
C PHE A 254 7.43 -7.85 16.26
N GLY A 255 6.38 -7.07 16.02
CA GLY A 255 5.08 -7.23 16.67
C GLY A 255 4.13 -8.19 15.93
N GLN A 256 4.22 -8.30 14.59
CA GLN A 256 3.30 -9.13 13.81
C GLN A 256 3.30 -10.62 14.23
N PRO A 257 4.44 -11.27 14.52
CA PRO A 257 4.44 -12.65 15.02
C PRO A 257 3.65 -12.82 16.33
N LEU A 258 3.76 -11.83 17.23
CA LEU A 258 3.01 -11.83 18.50
C LEU A 258 1.52 -11.58 18.27
N ALA A 259 1.16 -10.59 17.43
CA ALA A 259 -0.23 -10.32 17.07
C ALA A 259 -0.90 -11.55 16.42
N ASN A 260 -0.19 -12.24 15.54
CA ASN A 260 -0.67 -13.48 14.91
C ASN A 260 -0.90 -14.58 15.96
N ARG A 261 0.00 -14.76 16.92
CA ARG A 261 -0.14 -15.76 17.98
C ARG A 261 -1.34 -15.45 18.88
N ILE A 262 -1.50 -14.19 19.29
CA ILE A 262 -2.66 -13.76 20.10
C ILE A 262 -3.96 -13.93 19.32
N GLY A 263 -3.94 -13.60 18.03
CA GLY A 263 -5.12 -13.70 17.15
C GLY A 263 -5.70 -15.11 17.04
N THR A 264 -4.89 -16.17 17.22
CA THR A 264 -5.39 -17.56 17.18
C THR A 264 -6.39 -17.90 18.30
N TYR A 265 -6.39 -17.14 19.39
CA TYR A 265 -7.31 -17.34 20.52
C TYR A 265 -8.68 -16.66 20.33
N PHE A 266 -8.84 -15.82 19.31
CA PHE A 266 -10.07 -15.06 19.09
C PHE A 266 -10.76 -15.47 17.78
N LYS A 267 -12.08 -15.25 17.72
CA LYS A 267 -12.84 -15.35 16.45
C LYS A 267 -12.33 -14.28 15.50
N MET A 268 -12.13 -14.62 14.24
CA MET A 268 -11.60 -13.71 13.21
C MET A 268 -12.38 -12.38 13.13
N SER A 269 -13.72 -12.43 13.17
CA SER A 269 -14.55 -11.22 13.17
C SER A 269 -14.32 -10.32 14.39
N SER A 270 -14.09 -10.92 15.58
CA SER A 270 -13.78 -10.17 16.80
C SER A 270 -12.39 -9.56 16.75
N GLN A 271 -11.40 -10.29 16.26
CA GLN A 271 -10.04 -9.80 16.07
C GLN A 271 -10.02 -8.59 15.13
N ILE A 272 -10.71 -8.69 13.98
CA ILE A 272 -10.81 -7.60 13.01
C ILE A 272 -11.52 -6.39 13.63
N ALA A 273 -12.61 -6.61 14.38
CA ALA A 273 -13.33 -5.51 15.03
C ALA A 273 -12.46 -4.78 16.05
N VAL A 274 -11.74 -5.50 16.91
CA VAL A 274 -10.83 -4.92 17.90
C VAL A 274 -9.69 -4.17 17.23
N GLY A 275 -9.04 -4.78 16.22
CA GLY A 275 -7.98 -4.13 15.46
C GLY A 275 -8.45 -2.86 14.76
N SER A 276 -9.64 -2.91 14.13
CA SER A 276 -10.25 -1.73 13.52
C SER A 276 -10.57 -0.63 14.54
N LEU A 277 -11.09 -0.97 15.72
CA LEU A 277 -11.36 0.01 16.79
C LEU A 277 -10.07 0.68 17.28
N ILE A 278 -8.98 -0.09 17.48
CA ILE A 278 -7.69 0.46 17.87
C ILE A 278 -7.16 1.39 16.76
N PHE A 279 -7.28 0.98 15.49
CA PHE A 279 -6.91 1.82 14.35
C PHE A 279 -7.72 3.12 14.30
N ILE A 280 -9.04 3.07 14.50
CA ILE A 280 -9.93 4.24 14.55
C ILE A 280 -9.57 5.16 15.71
N LEU A 281 -9.21 4.60 16.88
CA LEU A 281 -8.78 5.37 18.05
C LEU A 281 -7.55 6.23 17.73
N SER A 282 -6.61 5.75 16.89
CA SER A 282 -5.45 6.54 16.50
C SER A 282 -5.85 7.82 15.76
N PHE A 283 -6.84 7.77 14.87
CA PHE A 283 -7.35 8.95 14.16
C PHE A 283 -8.12 9.90 15.07
N LEU A 284 -8.85 9.36 16.04
CA LEU A 284 -9.49 10.19 17.07
C LEU A 284 -8.44 10.96 17.90
N LEU A 285 -7.33 10.31 18.25
CA LEU A 285 -6.24 10.95 19.01
C LEU A 285 -5.49 12.01 18.19
N LEU A 286 -5.43 11.86 16.84
CA LEU A 286 -4.84 12.89 15.96
C LEU A 286 -5.55 14.25 16.08
N VAL A 287 -6.83 14.29 16.42
CA VAL A 287 -7.58 15.55 16.66
C VAL A 287 -6.88 16.43 17.71
N PHE A 288 -6.24 15.80 18.69
CA PHE A 288 -5.57 16.43 19.82
C PHE A 288 -4.05 16.49 19.69
N ALA A 289 -3.48 15.88 18.64
CA ALA A 289 -2.03 15.79 18.45
C ALA A 289 -1.44 17.14 18.04
N LYS A 290 -0.60 17.73 18.93
CA LYS A 290 0.11 18.99 18.71
C LYS A 290 1.62 18.89 18.98
N SER A 291 2.09 17.76 19.49
CA SER A 291 3.50 17.52 19.81
C SER A 291 3.99 16.23 19.17
N TYR A 292 5.29 16.12 18.93
CA TYR A 292 5.89 14.92 18.36
C TYR A 292 5.56 13.65 19.17
N ALA A 293 5.60 13.75 20.50
CA ALA A 293 5.26 12.61 21.37
C ALA A 293 3.82 12.10 21.13
N MET A 294 2.86 13.00 20.88
CA MET A 294 1.48 12.60 20.54
C MET A 294 1.41 11.89 19.19
N PHE A 295 2.17 12.34 18.17
CA PHE A 295 2.25 11.64 16.88
C PHE A 295 2.90 10.27 17.03
N VAL A 296 3.93 10.10 17.88
CA VAL A 296 4.53 8.79 18.20
C VAL A 296 3.47 7.88 18.84
N ILE A 297 2.73 8.34 19.83
CA ILE A 297 1.67 7.54 20.49
C ILE A 297 0.60 7.14 19.49
N THR A 298 0.13 8.07 18.65
CA THR A 298 -0.89 7.79 17.64
C THR A 298 -0.38 6.80 16.60
N MET A 299 0.89 6.88 16.19
CA MET A 299 1.49 5.91 15.26
C MET A 299 1.59 4.51 15.89
N ILE A 300 1.99 4.39 17.16
CA ILE A 300 2.02 3.11 17.86
C ILE A 300 0.62 2.48 17.91
N ILE A 301 -0.40 3.27 18.29
CA ILE A 301 -1.78 2.79 18.37
C ILE A 301 -2.29 2.38 16.97
N LEU A 302 -2.02 3.18 15.94
CA LEU A 302 -2.33 2.87 14.55
C LEU A 302 -1.74 1.51 14.15
N THR A 303 -0.44 1.32 14.39
CA THR A 303 0.30 0.11 14.02
C THR A 303 -0.21 -1.12 14.75
N VAL A 304 -0.54 -1.00 16.04
CA VAL A 304 -1.17 -2.10 16.81
C VAL A 304 -2.52 -2.47 16.22
N GLY A 305 -3.33 -1.49 15.84
CA GLY A 305 -4.61 -1.71 15.15
C GLY A 305 -4.43 -2.39 13.80
N GLU A 306 -3.48 -1.92 13.01
CA GLU A 306 -3.11 -2.48 11.72
C GLU A 306 -2.70 -3.95 11.83
N MET A 307 -1.71 -4.26 12.69
CA MET A 307 -1.21 -5.63 12.90
C MET A 307 -2.31 -6.58 13.38
N THR A 308 -3.25 -6.09 14.19
CA THR A 308 -4.32 -6.91 14.76
C THR A 308 -5.44 -7.17 13.76
N GLY A 309 -5.87 -6.14 13.01
CA GLY A 309 -7.08 -6.20 12.18
C GLY A 309 -6.82 -6.59 10.72
N PHE A 310 -5.86 -5.94 10.05
CA PHE A 310 -5.72 -6.00 8.59
C PHE A 310 -5.43 -7.39 8.03
N PRO A 311 -4.51 -8.20 8.62
CA PRO A 311 -4.18 -9.52 8.05
C PRO A 311 -5.34 -10.51 8.07
N GLY A 312 -6.31 -10.33 8.97
CA GLY A 312 -7.50 -11.18 9.08
C GLY A 312 -8.56 -10.89 8.01
N ILE A 313 -8.61 -9.67 7.45
CA ILE A 313 -9.69 -9.24 6.55
C ILE A 313 -9.77 -10.10 5.28
N PRO A 314 -8.69 -10.30 4.49
CA PRO A 314 -8.77 -11.11 3.28
C PRO A 314 -9.16 -12.57 3.58
N ALA A 315 -8.70 -13.13 4.70
CA ALA A 315 -9.06 -14.47 5.13
C ALA A 315 -10.56 -14.54 5.53
N TRP A 316 -11.10 -13.50 6.16
CA TRP A 316 -12.51 -13.44 6.50
C TRP A 316 -13.39 -13.35 5.24
N ILE A 317 -13.02 -12.51 4.27
CA ILE A 317 -13.69 -12.43 2.96
C ILE A 317 -13.67 -13.80 2.26
N ASP A 318 -12.53 -14.49 2.26
CA ASP A 318 -12.41 -15.83 1.67
C ASP A 318 -13.36 -16.86 2.32
N SER A 319 -13.54 -16.77 3.64
CA SER A 319 -14.46 -17.64 4.38
C SER A 319 -15.94 -17.35 4.11
N LEU A 320 -16.27 -16.12 3.69
CA LEU A 320 -17.64 -15.67 3.35
C LEU A 320 -17.97 -15.84 1.88
N ALA A 321 -16.94 -15.97 1.03
CA ALA A 321 -17.07 -16.18 -0.40
C ALA A 321 -17.53 -17.61 -0.71
N GLY A 322 -18.28 -17.78 -1.77
CA GLY A 322 -18.54 -19.11 -2.35
C GLY A 322 -17.28 -19.69 -2.98
N ASP A 323 -17.15 -21.00 -3.01
CA ASP A 323 -15.94 -21.70 -3.47
C ASP A 323 -15.48 -21.32 -4.89
N ASN A 324 -16.43 -20.88 -5.74
CA ASN A 324 -16.16 -20.47 -7.13
C ASN A 324 -15.82 -18.98 -7.29
N ASP A 325 -16.05 -18.14 -6.27
CA ASP A 325 -15.98 -16.66 -6.38
C ASP A 325 -14.86 -16.04 -5.51
N LYS A 326 -13.99 -16.86 -4.90
CA LYS A 326 -12.93 -16.41 -3.99
C LYS A 326 -12.03 -15.35 -4.65
N GLY A 327 -11.56 -15.59 -5.86
CA GLY A 327 -10.74 -14.63 -6.61
C GLY A 327 -11.46 -13.30 -6.88
N LYS A 328 -12.75 -13.34 -7.23
CA LYS A 328 -13.58 -12.15 -7.45
C LYS A 328 -13.65 -11.27 -6.19
N PHE A 329 -13.89 -11.88 -5.02
CA PHE A 329 -14.03 -11.13 -3.79
C PHE A 329 -12.69 -10.63 -3.23
N GLN A 330 -11.59 -11.35 -3.46
CA GLN A 330 -10.24 -10.84 -3.21
C GLN A 330 -9.91 -9.65 -4.14
N GLY A 331 -10.39 -9.69 -5.39
CA GLY A 331 -10.31 -8.54 -6.29
C GLY A 331 -11.05 -7.31 -5.77
N ILE A 332 -12.28 -7.49 -5.22
CA ILE A 332 -13.05 -6.40 -4.59
C ILE A 332 -12.30 -5.83 -3.38
N TYR A 333 -11.70 -6.68 -2.54
CA TYR A 333 -10.86 -6.25 -1.42
C TYR A 333 -9.68 -5.38 -1.89
N ASN A 334 -8.94 -5.84 -2.89
CA ASN A 334 -7.80 -5.09 -3.45
C ASN A 334 -8.24 -3.77 -4.11
N MET A 335 -9.39 -3.75 -4.78
CA MET A 335 -9.97 -2.52 -5.32
C MET A 335 -10.32 -1.54 -4.19
N ALA A 336 -10.92 -1.99 -3.09
CA ALA A 336 -11.25 -1.13 -1.96
C ALA A 336 -9.98 -0.49 -1.35
N ILE A 337 -8.87 -1.23 -1.23
CA ILE A 337 -7.56 -0.71 -0.82
C ILE A 337 -7.09 0.38 -1.79
N SER A 338 -7.04 0.07 -3.08
CA SER A 338 -6.50 0.96 -4.11
C SER A 338 -7.33 2.24 -4.21
N PHE A 339 -8.67 2.14 -4.18
CA PHE A 339 -9.54 3.31 -4.21
C PHE A 339 -9.44 4.14 -2.93
N GLY A 340 -9.33 3.51 -1.76
CA GLY A 340 -9.11 4.22 -0.50
C GLY A 340 -7.83 5.05 -0.56
N ARG A 341 -6.72 4.44 -0.92
CA ARG A 341 -5.42 5.13 -1.07
C ARG A 341 -5.44 6.23 -2.13
N ALA A 342 -6.12 6.01 -3.24
CA ALA A 342 -6.20 6.98 -4.33
C ALA A 342 -7.01 8.23 -3.94
N VAL A 343 -8.15 8.04 -3.28
CA VAL A 343 -9.08 9.12 -2.93
C VAL A 343 -8.65 9.88 -1.67
N GLY A 344 -7.96 9.20 -0.73
CA GLY A 344 -7.62 9.77 0.58
C GLY A 344 -6.88 11.09 0.53
N PRO A 345 -5.76 11.23 -0.21
CA PRO A 345 -5.02 12.50 -0.28
C PRO A 345 -5.85 13.65 -0.85
N LEU A 346 -6.67 13.40 -1.88
CA LEU A 346 -7.58 14.40 -2.44
C LEU A 346 -8.67 14.78 -1.42
N TYR A 347 -9.30 13.79 -0.78
CA TYR A 347 -10.29 14.02 0.27
C TYR A 347 -9.69 14.86 1.40
N GLY A 348 -8.49 14.46 1.87
CA GLY A 348 -7.75 15.18 2.92
C GLY A 348 -7.44 16.61 2.52
N GLY A 349 -6.93 16.83 1.32
CA GLY A 349 -6.63 18.16 0.80
C GLY A 349 -7.86 19.06 0.74
N LEU A 350 -8.99 18.56 0.20
CA LEU A 350 -10.23 19.31 0.11
C LEU A 350 -10.80 19.68 1.50
N ILE A 351 -10.86 18.71 2.43
CA ILE A 351 -11.39 18.99 3.78
C ILE A 351 -10.52 20.00 4.53
N ILE A 352 -9.20 19.97 4.33
CA ILE A 352 -8.30 20.94 4.97
C ILE A 352 -8.45 22.34 4.33
N GLU A 353 -8.58 22.40 3.01
CA GLU A 353 -8.71 23.66 2.26
C GLU A 353 -10.01 24.42 2.60
N TYR A 354 -11.14 23.70 2.72
CA TYR A 354 -12.45 24.29 3.05
C TYR A 354 -12.78 24.27 4.55
N GLY A 355 -11.94 23.63 5.37
CA GLY A 355 -12.13 23.49 6.82
C GLY A 355 -10.81 23.52 7.58
N ASN A 356 -10.48 22.42 8.23
CA ASN A 356 -9.22 22.28 8.98
C ASN A 356 -8.87 20.79 9.23
N TYR A 357 -7.67 20.55 9.79
CA TYR A 357 -7.21 19.19 10.14
C TYR A 357 -8.12 18.47 11.15
N GLN A 358 -8.71 19.19 12.10
CA GLN A 358 -9.63 18.57 13.07
C GLN A 358 -10.89 18.05 12.40
N SER A 359 -11.49 18.83 11.47
CA SER A 359 -12.65 18.39 10.67
C SER A 359 -12.34 17.15 9.87
N LEU A 360 -11.12 17.08 9.31
CA LEU A 360 -10.65 15.89 8.57
C LEU A 360 -10.62 14.66 9.50
N PHE A 361 -9.95 14.76 10.65
CA PHE A 361 -9.80 13.61 11.55
C PHE A 361 -11.13 13.16 12.15
N TRP A 362 -12.04 14.08 12.49
CA TRP A 362 -13.39 13.75 12.91
C TRP A 362 -14.18 13.02 11.82
N SER A 363 -14.13 13.50 10.58
CA SER A 363 -14.89 12.92 9.47
C SER A 363 -14.43 11.49 9.15
N VAL A 364 -13.11 11.23 9.06
CA VAL A 364 -12.61 9.88 8.78
C VAL A 364 -12.85 8.93 9.94
N THR A 365 -12.74 9.41 11.19
CA THR A 365 -13.12 8.64 12.38
C THR A 365 -14.58 8.21 12.32
N ALA A 366 -15.49 9.14 11.99
CA ALA A 366 -16.91 8.85 11.85
C ALA A 366 -17.19 7.84 10.72
N PHE A 367 -16.56 8.00 9.55
CA PHE A 367 -16.74 7.06 8.43
C PHE A 367 -16.31 5.65 8.80
N MET A 368 -15.17 5.50 9.43
CA MET A 368 -14.68 4.19 9.87
C MET A 368 -15.57 3.56 10.95
N LEU A 369 -16.03 4.35 11.93
CA LEU A 369 -16.95 3.87 12.97
C LEU A 369 -18.26 3.40 12.39
N LEU A 370 -18.88 4.18 11.48
CA LEU A 370 -20.14 3.81 10.83
C LEU A 370 -19.97 2.53 9.98
N ALA A 371 -18.90 2.44 9.22
CA ALA A 371 -18.61 1.26 8.41
C ALA A 371 -18.39 0.01 9.30
N LEU A 372 -17.63 0.14 10.39
CA LEU A 372 -17.40 -0.96 11.33
C LEU A 372 -18.70 -1.38 12.03
N ALA A 373 -19.51 -0.42 12.48
CA ALA A 373 -20.81 -0.71 13.09
C ALA A 373 -21.73 -1.49 12.12
N ALA A 374 -21.79 -1.07 10.85
CA ALA A 374 -22.57 -1.76 9.82
C ALA A 374 -22.10 -3.21 9.61
N VAL A 375 -20.78 -3.44 9.54
CA VAL A 375 -20.20 -4.78 9.44
C VAL A 375 -20.58 -5.64 10.64
N MET A 376 -20.44 -5.12 11.86
CA MET A 376 -20.69 -5.89 13.08
C MET A 376 -22.18 -6.21 13.29
N VAL A 377 -23.06 -5.26 12.99
CA VAL A 377 -24.52 -5.49 13.02
C VAL A 377 -24.90 -6.58 12.01
N ARG A 378 -24.42 -6.46 10.75
CA ARG A 378 -24.73 -7.46 9.72
C ARG A 378 -24.19 -8.83 10.06
N ASN A 379 -22.98 -8.92 10.60
CA ASN A 379 -22.39 -10.19 11.02
C ASN A 379 -23.23 -10.87 12.12
N ARG A 380 -23.67 -10.10 13.13
CA ARG A 380 -24.57 -10.63 14.18
C ARG A 380 -25.90 -11.15 13.63
N LEU A 381 -26.51 -10.42 12.68
CA LEU A 381 -27.75 -10.85 12.04
C LEU A 381 -27.60 -12.15 11.23
N ASN A 382 -26.45 -12.33 10.56
CA ASN A 382 -26.15 -13.56 9.82
C ASN A 382 -25.96 -14.75 10.77
N LEU A 383 -25.27 -14.57 11.90
CA LEU A 383 -25.08 -15.60 12.92
C LEU A 383 -26.43 -16.00 13.58
N ALA A 384 -27.28 -15.03 13.85
CA ALA A 384 -28.61 -15.29 14.41
C ALA A 384 -29.52 -16.09 13.46
N LYS A 385 -29.36 -15.93 12.14
CA LYS A 385 -30.08 -16.72 11.10
C LYS A 385 -29.53 -18.13 10.93
N SER A 386 -28.21 -18.31 11.17
CA SER A 386 -27.58 -19.64 11.05
C SER A 386 -27.85 -20.55 12.24
N ASN A 387 -28.28 -19.99 13.39
CA ASN A 387 -28.62 -20.74 14.61
C ASN A 387 -30.13 -21.07 14.73
N LYS A 388 -30.94 -20.61 13.75
CA LYS A 388 -32.32 -21.01 13.55
C LYS A 388 -32.45 -22.02 12.41
#